data_7347d15b435aca63d2a42b897d08404b
#
_entry.id   7347d15b435aca63d2a42b897d08404b
#
_cell.length_a   1.000
_cell.length_b   1.000
_cell.length_c   1.000
_cell.angle_alpha   90.00
_cell.angle_beta   90.00
_cell.angle_gamma   90.00
#
_symmetry.space_group_name_H-M   'P 1'
#
loop_
_entity.id
_entity.type
_entity.pdbx_description
1 polymer ?
#
loop_
_entity_poly.entity_id
_entity_poly.type
_entity_poly.pdbx_seq_one_letter_code
_entity_poly.pdbx_strand_id
1 'polypeptide(L)'
;VTMSKFALEEIEEVVHNQRKIGLGLMGFHQMLLQMGIEYGSRESYKVARETMRLIDEYATEESRLLADERGVYGNWDDSKYAEPERYPDWIEQHAHVDPDDVDGPIEIRNHKQTTIAPTGTTSMIGNTTGGCEPLYNVAYFKNVGDDIQGDEMLVEFDDYFLETLEANGISPDAVREE
;
A
#
# COMPACT_ATOMS: atom_id res chain seq x y z
N VAL A 1 16.32 4.60 0.36
CA VAL A 1 16.86 5.93 0.06
C VAL A 1 18.39 5.94 0.10
N THR A 2 19.02 5.61 1.22
CA THR A 2 20.50 5.71 1.39
C THR A 2 21.30 4.86 0.39
N MET A 3 20.78 3.72 -0.04
CA MET A 3 21.44 2.82 -1.00
C MET A 3 21.03 3.04 -2.46
N SER A 4 20.11 3.98 -2.70
CA SER A 4 19.64 4.30 -4.06
C SER A 4 20.73 5.02 -4.84
N LYS A 5 20.80 4.75 -6.14
CA LYS A 5 21.69 5.44 -7.08
C LYS A 5 20.83 6.31 -7.99
N PHE A 6 21.25 7.51 -8.23
CA PHE A 6 20.51 8.50 -9.00
C PHE A 6 21.31 8.89 -10.27
N ALA A 7 20.59 9.15 -11.35
CA ALA A 7 21.18 9.54 -12.61
C ALA A 7 21.66 11.01 -12.63
N LEU A 8 21.05 11.86 -11.78
CA LEU A 8 21.33 13.28 -11.66
C LEU A 8 21.52 13.63 -10.19
N GLU A 9 22.46 14.52 -9.92
CA GLU A 9 22.79 14.99 -8.57
C GLU A 9 21.63 15.75 -7.93
N GLU A 10 20.90 16.54 -8.73
CA GLU A 10 19.73 17.28 -8.26
C GLU A 10 18.58 16.35 -7.77
N ILE A 11 18.44 15.18 -8.40
CA ILE A 11 17.47 14.16 -7.96
C ILE A 11 17.93 13.57 -6.63
N GLU A 12 19.22 13.25 -6.51
CA GLU A 12 19.79 12.70 -5.27
C GLU A 12 19.60 13.67 -4.11
N GLU A 13 19.89 14.95 -4.31
CA GLU A 13 19.69 16.00 -3.31
C GLU A 13 18.25 16.07 -2.83
N VAL A 14 17.26 16.16 -3.75
CA VAL A 14 15.84 16.24 -3.41
C VAL A 14 15.38 14.98 -2.66
N VAL A 15 15.80 13.79 -3.13
CA VAL A 15 15.42 12.53 -2.50
C VAL A 15 16.01 12.39 -1.11
N HIS A 16 17.26 12.78 -0.90
CA HIS A 16 17.89 12.74 0.42
C HIS A 16 17.30 13.77 1.38
N ASN A 17 16.98 14.97 0.88
CA ASN A 17 16.37 16.02 1.69
C ASN A 17 14.93 15.71 2.12
N GLN A 18 14.19 14.89 1.38
CA GLN A 18 12.83 14.52 1.72
C GLN A 18 12.70 13.10 2.30
N ARG A 19 13.54 12.17 1.88
CA ARG A 19 13.55 10.76 2.30
C ARG A 19 12.17 10.10 2.24
N LYS A 20 11.36 10.42 1.22
CA LYS A 20 10.04 9.80 1.02
C LYS A 20 10.21 8.32 0.71
N ILE A 21 9.39 7.50 1.34
CA ILE A 21 9.20 6.08 1.05
C ILE A 21 7.74 5.82 0.79
N GLY A 22 7.38 4.61 0.36
CA GLY A 22 6.01 4.24 0.08
C GLY A 22 5.74 2.80 0.53
N LEU A 23 5.22 2.65 1.75
CA LEU A 23 4.64 1.40 2.22
C LEU A 23 3.16 1.39 1.87
N GLY A 24 2.70 0.36 1.18
CA GLY A 24 1.31 0.21 0.77
C GLY A 24 0.82 -1.22 0.96
N LEU A 25 -0.43 -1.44 0.60
CA LEU A 25 -1.06 -2.76 0.62
C LEU A 25 -1.37 -3.24 -0.80
N MET A 26 -1.55 -4.53 -0.94
CA MET A 26 -2.20 -5.21 -2.06
C MET A 26 -3.09 -6.33 -1.51
N GLY A 27 -4.01 -6.85 -2.31
CA GLY A 27 -4.92 -7.91 -1.87
C GLY A 27 -6.12 -7.42 -1.06
N PHE A 28 -6.40 -6.12 -1.06
CA PHE A 28 -7.48 -5.56 -0.25
C PHE A 28 -8.85 -6.15 -0.61
N HIS A 29 -9.17 -6.24 -1.91
CA HIS A 29 -10.46 -6.81 -2.31
C HIS A 29 -10.56 -8.30 -2.00
N GLN A 30 -9.49 -9.07 -2.20
CA GLN A 30 -9.46 -10.49 -1.85
C GLN A 30 -9.65 -10.70 -0.33
N MET A 31 -9.06 -9.86 0.50
CA MET A 31 -9.31 -9.86 1.95
C MET A 31 -10.79 -9.60 2.26
N LEU A 32 -11.44 -8.63 1.59
CA LEU A 32 -12.87 -8.37 1.77
C LEU A 32 -13.73 -9.56 1.36
N LEU A 33 -13.41 -10.23 0.25
CA LEU A 33 -14.10 -11.45 -0.19
C LEU A 33 -14.01 -12.55 0.86
N GLN A 34 -12.82 -12.78 1.42
CA GLN A 34 -12.63 -13.76 2.49
C GLN A 34 -13.38 -13.41 3.78
N MET A 35 -13.57 -12.12 4.06
CA MET A 35 -14.37 -11.63 5.18
C MET A 35 -15.89 -11.63 4.89
N GLY A 36 -16.32 -11.90 3.66
CA GLY A 36 -17.72 -11.79 3.24
C GLY A 36 -18.24 -10.37 3.19
N ILE A 37 -17.37 -9.39 2.94
CA ILE A 37 -17.69 -7.96 2.89
C ILE A 37 -17.75 -7.49 1.43
N GLU A 38 -18.88 -6.90 1.06
CA GLU A 38 -19.06 -6.31 -0.27
C GLU A 38 -18.13 -5.10 -0.48
N TYR A 39 -17.37 -5.12 -1.58
CA TYR A 39 -16.52 -3.99 -1.98
C TYR A 39 -17.37 -2.74 -2.29
N GLY A 40 -16.94 -1.59 -1.77
CA GLY A 40 -17.68 -0.33 -1.88
C GLY A 40 -18.81 -0.15 -0.86
N SER A 41 -19.05 -1.13 0.02
CA SER A 41 -19.99 -1.01 1.13
C SER A 41 -19.45 -0.09 2.24
N ARG A 42 -20.34 0.36 3.15
CA ARG A 42 -19.91 1.12 4.34
C ARG A 42 -18.95 0.33 5.23
N GLU A 43 -19.08 -0.99 5.24
CA GLU A 43 -18.23 -1.87 6.03
C GLU A 43 -16.83 -1.98 5.41
N SER A 44 -16.75 -2.09 4.08
CA SER A 44 -15.46 -2.08 3.37
C SER A 44 -14.69 -0.78 3.60
N TYR A 45 -15.36 0.37 3.67
CA TYR A 45 -14.72 1.65 4.02
C TYR A 45 -14.20 1.70 5.46
N LYS A 46 -14.90 1.04 6.40
CA LYS A 46 -14.38 0.92 7.78
C LYS A 46 -13.11 0.07 7.81
N VAL A 47 -13.13 -1.09 7.14
CA VAL A 47 -11.97 -1.98 7.04
C VAL A 47 -10.81 -1.28 6.37
N ALA A 48 -11.04 -0.58 5.25
CA ALA A 48 -10.01 0.21 4.56
C ALA A 48 -9.36 1.25 5.47
N ARG A 49 -10.21 2.05 6.16
CA ARG A 49 -9.75 3.09 7.07
C ARG A 49 -8.92 2.51 8.22
N GLU A 50 -9.42 1.45 8.85
CA GLU A 50 -8.75 0.85 9.99
C GLU A 50 -7.41 0.21 9.59
N THR A 51 -7.39 -0.52 8.47
CA THR A 51 -6.17 -1.13 7.94
C THR A 51 -5.11 -0.08 7.63
N MET A 52 -5.49 0.98 6.90
CA MET A 52 -4.55 2.04 6.54
C MET A 52 -4.13 2.89 7.73
N ARG A 53 -5.03 3.12 8.70
CA ARG A 53 -4.69 3.81 9.94
C ARG A 53 -3.60 3.06 10.70
N LEU A 54 -3.74 1.74 10.86
CA LEU A 54 -2.73 0.91 11.53
C LEU A 54 -1.38 0.93 10.80
N ILE A 55 -1.40 0.78 9.46
CA ILE A 55 -0.17 0.81 8.66
C ILE A 55 0.52 2.17 8.79
N ASP A 56 -0.22 3.26 8.71
CA ASP A 56 0.33 4.62 8.77
C ASP A 56 0.86 4.97 10.18
N GLU A 57 0.13 4.56 11.22
CA GLU A 57 0.52 4.73 12.61
C GLU A 57 1.86 4.03 12.91
N TYR A 58 1.96 2.72 12.62
CA TYR A 58 3.21 1.98 12.84
C TYR A 58 4.36 2.43 11.94
N ALA A 59 4.08 2.81 10.69
CA ALA A 59 5.10 3.35 9.80
C ALA A 59 5.64 4.70 10.30
N THR A 60 4.77 5.53 10.88
CA THR A 60 5.15 6.81 11.48
C THR A 60 5.95 6.59 12.76
N GLU A 61 5.52 5.68 13.64
CA GLU A 61 6.26 5.31 14.84
C GLU A 61 7.67 4.80 14.50
N GLU A 62 7.79 3.87 13.56
CA GLU A 62 9.09 3.36 13.10
C GLU A 62 9.96 4.47 12.51
N SER A 63 9.38 5.40 11.77
CA SER A 63 10.11 6.55 11.22
C SER A 63 10.62 7.51 12.30
N ARG A 64 9.95 7.61 13.45
CA ARG A 64 10.42 8.34 14.63
C ARG A 64 11.61 7.63 15.28
N LEU A 65 11.50 6.32 15.52
CA LEU A 65 12.62 5.51 16.05
C LEU A 65 13.87 5.60 15.13
N LEU A 66 13.66 5.59 13.82
CA LEU A 66 14.75 5.76 12.86
C LEU A 66 15.33 7.20 12.87
N ALA A 67 14.56 8.21 13.26
CA ALA A 67 15.10 9.56 13.45
C ALA A 67 16.02 9.64 14.66
N ASP A 68 15.68 8.96 15.76
CA ASP A 68 16.53 8.86 16.95
C ASP A 68 17.90 8.22 16.62
N GLU A 69 17.91 7.20 15.74
CA GLU A 69 19.14 6.50 15.37
C GLU A 69 19.98 7.23 14.31
N ARG A 70 19.34 7.93 13.36
CA ARG A 70 19.94 8.37 12.09
C ARG A 70 19.70 9.83 11.78
N GLY A 71 19.04 10.56 12.66
CA GLY A 71 18.63 11.95 12.48
C GLY A 71 17.39 12.09 11.58
N VAL A 72 16.82 13.28 11.56
CA VAL A 72 15.65 13.65 10.76
C VAL A 72 15.97 13.72 9.25
N TYR A 73 14.96 13.92 8.40
CA TYR A 73 15.19 14.20 6.97
C TYR A 73 15.67 15.64 6.74
N GLY A 74 16.35 15.91 5.61
CA GLY A 74 17.07 17.17 5.39
C GLY A 74 16.23 18.45 5.49
N ASN A 75 14.98 18.43 5.00
CA ASN A 75 14.07 19.60 5.05
C ASN A 75 13.12 19.56 6.27
N TRP A 76 13.49 18.88 7.32
CA TRP A 76 12.63 18.71 8.50
C TRP A 76 12.36 20.04 9.22
N ASP A 77 13.33 20.93 9.31
CA ASP A 77 13.22 22.25 9.96
C ASP A 77 12.12 23.12 9.34
N ASP A 78 11.84 22.95 8.05
CA ASP A 78 10.78 23.67 7.32
C ASP A 78 9.42 22.96 7.36
N SER A 79 9.29 21.90 8.16
CA SER A 79 8.09 21.08 8.20
C SER A 79 7.17 21.43 9.37
N LYS A 80 5.93 20.97 9.28
CA LYS A 80 4.96 21.07 10.37
C LYS A 80 5.36 20.25 11.60
N TYR A 81 6.21 19.25 11.44
CA TYR A 81 6.75 18.46 12.55
C TYR A 81 7.72 19.26 13.44
N ALA A 82 8.38 20.28 12.88
CA ALA A 82 9.26 21.15 13.64
C ALA A 82 8.52 22.15 14.54
N GLU A 83 7.28 22.50 14.19
CA GLU A 83 6.43 23.46 14.93
C GLU A 83 5.03 22.86 15.18
N PRO A 84 4.90 21.73 15.90
CA PRO A 84 3.64 21.01 16.03
C PRO A 84 2.52 21.83 16.69
N GLU A 85 2.85 22.73 17.59
CA GLU A 85 1.91 23.62 18.29
C GLU A 85 1.17 24.57 17.35
N ARG A 86 1.69 24.82 16.15
CA ARG A 86 1.04 25.66 15.13
C ARG A 86 0.04 24.88 14.26
N TYR A 87 0.10 23.55 14.31
CA TYR A 87 -0.65 22.67 13.41
C TYR A 87 -1.29 21.46 14.13
N PRO A 88 -2.01 21.67 15.27
CA PRO A 88 -2.48 20.55 16.10
C PRO A 88 -3.34 19.54 15.34
N ASP A 89 -4.35 19.98 14.59
CA ASP A 89 -5.23 19.08 13.83
C ASP A 89 -4.44 18.25 12.78
N TRP A 90 -3.42 18.85 12.19
CA TRP A 90 -2.58 18.16 11.22
C TRP A 90 -1.66 17.15 11.91
N ILE A 91 -1.12 17.47 13.08
CA ILE A 91 -0.27 16.60 13.89
C ILE A 91 -1.07 15.38 14.36
N GLU A 92 -2.25 15.56 14.92
CA GLU A 92 -3.13 14.46 15.30
C GLU A 92 -3.37 13.49 14.14
N GLN A 93 -3.66 14.03 12.97
CA GLN A 93 -3.97 13.24 11.79
C GLN A 93 -2.77 12.53 11.16
N HIS A 94 -1.56 13.11 11.21
CA HIS A 94 -0.41 12.64 10.41
C HIS A 94 0.78 12.15 11.25
N ALA A 95 0.85 12.56 12.51
CA ALA A 95 1.84 12.03 13.44
C ALA A 95 1.24 10.98 14.40
N HIS A 96 -0.09 10.83 14.40
CA HIS A 96 -0.82 9.88 15.25
C HIS A 96 -0.50 10.05 16.75
N VAL A 97 -0.35 11.29 17.17
CA VAL A 97 -0.14 11.68 18.57
C VAL A 97 -1.20 12.68 18.98
N ASP A 98 -1.60 12.64 20.25
CA ASP A 98 -2.48 13.66 20.80
C ASP A 98 -1.70 14.98 20.88
N PRO A 99 -2.18 16.08 20.26
CA PRO A 99 -1.49 17.37 20.29
C PRO A 99 -1.24 17.89 21.71
N ASP A 100 -2.10 17.54 22.65
CA ASP A 100 -1.96 17.95 24.07
C ASP A 100 -0.82 17.19 24.79
N ASP A 101 -0.39 16.04 24.25
CA ASP A 101 0.71 15.23 24.77
C ASP A 101 2.06 15.54 24.08
N VAL A 102 2.09 16.47 23.11
CA VAL A 102 3.31 16.84 22.40
C VAL A 102 4.06 17.96 23.12
N ASP A 103 5.24 17.65 23.63
CA ASP A 103 6.15 18.60 24.24
C ASP A 103 7.33 18.90 23.31
N GLY A 104 7.11 19.80 22.35
CA GLY A 104 8.11 20.25 21.40
C GLY A 104 8.11 19.55 20.04
N PRO A 105 9.17 19.73 19.22
CA PRO A 105 9.27 19.23 17.87
C PRO A 105 9.19 17.70 17.78
N ILE A 106 8.54 17.19 16.72
CA ILE A 106 8.42 15.76 16.46
C ILE A 106 9.48 15.33 15.45
N GLU A 107 10.49 14.64 15.90
CA GLU A 107 11.56 14.12 15.03
C GLU A 107 11.07 12.93 14.23
N ILE A 108 11.26 12.97 12.91
CA ILE A 108 10.87 11.92 11.99
C ILE A 108 11.87 11.76 10.86
N ARG A 109 12.19 10.51 10.50
CA ARG A 109 13.21 10.20 9.48
C ARG A 109 12.74 10.39 8.05
N ASN A 110 11.47 10.16 7.78
CA ASN A 110 10.88 10.14 6.45
C ASN A 110 9.76 11.15 6.36
N HIS A 111 9.80 12.05 5.38
CA HIS A 111 8.74 13.04 5.16
C HIS A 111 7.37 12.40 4.83
N LYS A 112 7.38 11.25 4.11
CA LYS A 112 6.21 10.40 3.82
C LYS A 112 6.61 8.94 3.97
N GLN A 113 5.71 8.13 4.56
CA GLN A 113 5.92 6.72 4.83
C GLN A 113 5.03 5.82 4.00
N THR A 114 3.77 6.20 3.80
CA THR A 114 2.74 5.37 3.18
C THR A 114 2.36 5.83 1.77
N THR A 115 1.87 4.90 0.95
CA THR A 115 1.34 5.15 -0.39
C THR A 115 0.34 4.07 -0.78
N ILE A 116 -0.58 4.40 -1.67
CA ILE A 116 -1.39 3.41 -2.38
C ILE A 116 -0.85 3.31 -3.81
N ALA A 117 -0.10 2.25 -4.08
CA ALA A 117 0.45 1.97 -5.39
C ALA A 117 -0.44 0.96 -6.15
N PRO A 118 -0.48 0.97 -7.49
CA PRO A 118 -1.27 0.02 -8.29
C PRO A 118 -0.86 -1.44 -8.09
N THR A 119 0.41 -1.71 -7.83
CA THR A 119 1.01 -3.03 -7.60
C THR A 119 0.71 -4.08 -8.69
N GLY A 120 0.52 -3.65 -9.96
CA GLY A 120 0.07 -4.52 -11.05
C GLY A 120 0.90 -5.81 -11.21
N THR A 121 2.23 -5.69 -11.32
CA THR A 121 3.12 -6.86 -11.45
C THR A 121 3.34 -7.57 -10.12
N THR A 122 3.48 -6.82 -9.04
CA THR A 122 3.76 -7.39 -7.71
C THR A 122 2.58 -8.22 -7.20
N SER A 123 1.34 -7.76 -7.46
CA SER A 123 0.14 -8.52 -7.09
C SER A 123 -0.01 -9.83 -7.86
N MET A 124 0.41 -9.86 -9.14
CA MET A 124 0.46 -11.11 -9.91
C MET A 124 1.46 -12.11 -9.32
N ILE A 125 2.63 -11.64 -8.87
CA ILE A 125 3.61 -12.51 -8.18
C ILE A 125 3.06 -13.00 -6.84
N GLY A 126 2.33 -12.14 -6.12
CA GLY A 126 1.69 -12.46 -4.85
C GLY A 126 0.38 -13.23 -4.98
N ASN A 127 -0.08 -13.49 -6.21
CA ASN A 127 -1.37 -14.13 -6.50
C ASN A 127 -2.54 -13.49 -5.74
N THR A 128 -2.70 -12.18 -5.88
CA THR A 128 -3.72 -11.39 -5.18
C THR A 128 -4.15 -10.17 -6.00
N THR A 129 -5.16 -9.44 -5.54
CA THR A 129 -5.63 -8.22 -6.20
C THR A 129 -4.64 -7.06 -6.06
N GLY A 130 -4.55 -6.19 -7.07
CA GLY A 130 -3.68 -5.02 -7.06
C GLY A 130 -4.13 -3.96 -6.06
N GLY A 131 -3.21 -3.48 -5.22
CA GLY A 131 -3.45 -2.37 -4.30
C GLY A 131 -4.75 -2.50 -3.51
N CYS A 132 -5.54 -1.44 -3.53
CA CYS A 132 -6.91 -1.41 -2.99
C CYS A 132 -7.99 -1.59 -4.07
N GLU A 133 -7.62 -1.94 -5.30
CA GLU A 133 -8.53 -2.07 -6.43
C GLU A 133 -9.39 -3.33 -6.31
N PRO A 134 -10.63 -3.32 -6.87
CA PRO A 134 -11.44 -4.51 -6.94
C PRO A 134 -10.82 -5.54 -7.89
N LEU A 135 -11.15 -6.80 -7.69
CA LEU A 135 -10.86 -7.85 -8.65
C LEU A 135 -11.46 -7.47 -10.01
N TYR A 136 -10.64 -7.47 -11.04
CA TYR A 136 -11.07 -7.06 -12.38
C TYR A 136 -12.12 -8.02 -12.94
N ASN A 137 -11.83 -9.32 -12.86
CA ASN A 137 -12.73 -10.40 -13.23
C ASN A 137 -12.28 -11.70 -12.57
N VAL A 138 -13.16 -12.66 -12.39
CA VAL A 138 -12.85 -13.99 -11.86
C VAL A 138 -12.20 -14.90 -12.91
N ALA A 139 -12.41 -14.58 -14.19
CA ALA A 139 -11.76 -15.23 -15.33
C ALA A 139 -11.38 -14.15 -16.36
N TYR A 140 -10.19 -14.22 -16.91
CA TYR A 140 -9.72 -13.25 -17.90
C TYR A 140 -8.68 -13.84 -18.84
N PHE A 141 -8.56 -13.23 -20.01
CA PHE A 141 -7.50 -13.54 -20.94
C PHE A 141 -6.25 -12.74 -20.62
N LYS A 142 -5.15 -13.44 -20.43
CA LYS A 142 -3.84 -12.83 -20.17
C LYS A 142 -3.00 -12.84 -21.43
N ASN A 143 -2.58 -11.66 -21.87
CA ASN A 143 -1.58 -11.53 -22.91
C ASN A 143 -0.18 -11.46 -22.27
N VAL A 144 0.64 -12.48 -22.48
CA VAL A 144 2.02 -12.55 -21.95
C VAL A 144 3.08 -12.18 -22.99
N GLY A 145 2.66 -11.69 -24.15
CA GLY A 145 3.50 -11.27 -25.26
C GLY A 145 3.69 -12.36 -26.32
N ASP A 146 3.76 -11.94 -27.57
CA ASP A 146 3.81 -12.80 -28.76
C ASP A 146 5.04 -13.72 -28.77
N ASP A 147 6.15 -13.29 -28.18
CA ASP A 147 7.40 -14.06 -28.10
C ASP A 147 7.32 -15.30 -27.20
N ILE A 148 6.36 -15.33 -26.27
CA ILE A 148 6.21 -16.41 -25.27
C ILE A 148 5.05 -17.32 -25.65
N GLN A 149 3.98 -16.80 -26.16
CA GLN A 149 2.69 -17.46 -26.28
C GLN A 149 2.20 -17.65 -27.72
N GLY A 150 2.77 -16.91 -28.70
CA GLY A 150 2.21 -16.84 -30.04
C GLY A 150 0.86 -16.10 -30.05
N ASP A 151 -0.07 -16.53 -30.92
CA ASP A 151 -1.37 -15.88 -31.10
C ASP A 151 -2.46 -16.34 -30.07
N GLU A 152 -2.13 -17.27 -29.17
CA GLU A 152 -3.10 -17.79 -28.19
C GLU A 152 -3.02 -17.03 -26.88
N MET A 153 -4.16 -16.51 -26.38
CA MET A 153 -4.26 -15.90 -25.05
C MET A 153 -4.45 -16.98 -23.98
N LEU A 154 -3.73 -16.87 -22.87
CA LEU A 154 -3.94 -17.74 -21.70
C LEU A 154 -5.21 -17.30 -20.98
N VAL A 155 -6.08 -18.28 -20.68
CA VAL A 155 -7.20 -18.06 -19.77
C VAL A 155 -6.70 -18.28 -18.34
N GLU A 156 -6.79 -17.25 -17.53
CA GLU A 156 -6.52 -17.33 -16.09
C GLU A 156 -7.82 -17.20 -15.29
N PHE A 157 -7.89 -17.97 -14.22
CA PHE A 157 -8.97 -17.89 -13.24
C PHE A 157 -8.37 -17.43 -11.90
N ASP A 158 -9.14 -16.66 -11.16
CA ASP A 158 -8.80 -16.32 -9.79
C ASP A 158 -8.85 -17.59 -8.89
N ASP A 159 -7.75 -17.88 -8.21
CA ASP A 159 -7.63 -19.10 -7.41
C ASP A 159 -8.63 -19.15 -6.26
N TYR A 160 -8.88 -18.02 -5.60
CA TYR A 160 -9.87 -17.95 -4.53
C TYR A 160 -11.30 -18.22 -5.04
N PHE A 161 -11.61 -17.79 -6.25
CA PHE A 161 -12.88 -18.15 -6.92
C PHE A 161 -12.98 -19.66 -7.14
N LEU A 162 -11.92 -20.30 -7.67
CA LEU A 162 -11.90 -21.76 -7.86
C LEU A 162 -12.06 -22.54 -6.55
N GLU A 163 -11.32 -22.13 -5.51
CA GLU A 163 -11.43 -22.71 -4.16
C GLU A 163 -12.85 -22.55 -3.60
N THR A 164 -13.48 -21.40 -3.84
CA THR A 164 -14.88 -21.14 -3.41
C THR A 164 -15.87 -22.04 -4.13
N LEU A 165 -15.67 -22.32 -5.42
CA LEU A 165 -16.50 -23.28 -6.18
C LEU A 165 -16.38 -24.68 -5.59
N GLU A 166 -15.16 -25.16 -5.36
CA GLU A 166 -14.90 -26.49 -4.76
C GLU A 166 -15.54 -26.62 -3.38
N ALA A 167 -15.38 -25.59 -2.52
CA ALA A 167 -15.99 -25.58 -1.19
C ALA A 167 -17.52 -25.66 -1.22
N ASN A 168 -18.15 -25.23 -2.32
CA ASN A 168 -19.59 -25.31 -2.55
C ASN A 168 -20.01 -26.53 -3.40
N GLY A 169 -19.10 -27.47 -3.68
CA GLY A 169 -19.37 -28.69 -4.41
C GLY A 169 -19.53 -28.50 -5.93
N ILE A 170 -19.04 -27.40 -6.48
CA ILE A 170 -19.01 -27.10 -7.91
C ILE A 170 -17.61 -27.44 -8.43
N SER A 171 -17.55 -28.29 -9.47
CA SER A 171 -16.25 -28.63 -10.08
C SER A 171 -15.68 -27.42 -10.84
N PRO A 172 -14.44 -26.96 -10.54
CA PRO A 172 -13.78 -25.91 -11.31
C PRO A 172 -13.64 -26.24 -12.80
N ASP A 173 -13.50 -27.52 -13.17
CA ASP A 173 -13.37 -27.96 -14.56
C ASP A 173 -14.65 -27.67 -15.37
N ALA A 174 -15.83 -27.78 -14.74
CA ALA A 174 -17.08 -27.43 -15.38
C ALA A 174 -17.20 -25.95 -15.80
N VAL A 175 -16.47 -25.07 -15.09
CA VAL A 175 -16.44 -23.62 -15.38
C VAL A 175 -15.34 -23.27 -16.41
N ARG A 176 -14.29 -24.09 -16.49
CA ARG A 176 -13.18 -23.88 -17.45
C ARG A 176 -13.55 -24.32 -18.88
N GLU A 177 -14.53 -25.21 -19.01
CA GLU A 177 -14.98 -25.77 -20.32
C GLU A 177 -16.06 -24.91 -21.00
N GLU A 178 -16.69 -23.96 -20.31
CA GLU A 178 -17.65 -22.98 -20.87
C GLU A 178 -16.99 -21.66 -21.28
#